data_d84b58524679489fa8abbf15f20c9be1
#
_entry.id   d84b58524679489fa8abbf15f20c9be1
#
_cell.length_a   1.000
_cell.length_b   1.000
_cell.length_c   1.000
_cell.angle_alpha   90.00
_cell.angle_beta   90.00
_cell.angle_gamma   90.00
#
_symmetry.space_group_name_H-M   'P 1'
#
loop_
_entity.id
_entity.type
_entity.pdbx_description
1 polymer ?
#
loop_
_entity_poly.entity_id
_entity_poly.type
_entity_poly.pdbx_seq_one_letter_code
_entity_poly.pdbx_strand_id
1 'polypeptide(L)'
;MDHSPFYRRHFNGVDLSDFSFEKFKALPFTTKNDVAEFNDDFCCIKPESISEFMSTSGTSGAPITITLSKSDLERLALNEATSLTKMRFDDTDTFQLLLTLDRQFMAGIAYYSGILKMGARVVRNGPGGILSQWESIAKIKPTVLIAVPSFISKLLEYADNHSIDYS
;
A
#
# COMPACT_ATOMS: atom_id res chain seq x y z
N MET A 1 -6.40 -23.00 5.53
CA MET A 1 -6.46 -23.87 4.34
C MET A 1 -7.88 -24.05 3.80
N ASP A 2 -8.86 -24.15 4.66
CA ASP A 2 -10.25 -24.47 4.24
C ASP A 2 -10.91 -23.43 3.34
N HIS A 3 -10.39 -22.22 3.34
CA HIS A 3 -10.93 -21.09 2.57
C HIS A 3 -10.15 -20.75 1.30
N SER A 4 -8.98 -21.37 1.03
CA SER A 4 -8.22 -21.16 -0.20
C SER A 4 -8.20 -22.42 -1.05
N PRO A 5 -8.83 -22.43 -2.22
CA PRO A 5 -8.74 -23.53 -3.16
C PRO A 5 -7.29 -23.87 -3.53
N PHE A 6 -6.43 -22.85 -3.72
CA PHE A 6 -5.02 -23.04 -4.01
C PHE A 6 -4.31 -23.80 -2.90
N TYR A 7 -4.34 -23.33 -1.66
CA TYR A 7 -3.61 -23.98 -0.56
C TYR A 7 -4.15 -25.35 -0.19
N ARG A 8 -5.44 -25.61 -0.42
CA ARG A 8 -6.02 -26.94 -0.27
C ARG A 8 -5.37 -27.95 -1.19
N ARG A 9 -5.09 -27.57 -2.45
CA ARG A 9 -4.39 -28.43 -3.42
C ARG A 9 -2.89 -28.47 -3.14
N HIS A 10 -2.29 -27.33 -2.88
CA HIS A 10 -0.85 -27.15 -2.72
C HIS A 10 -0.27 -27.91 -1.51
N PHE A 11 -1.05 -28.00 -0.43
CA PHE A 11 -0.68 -28.74 0.76
C PHE A 11 -1.38 -30.09 0.89
N ASN A 12 -1.91 -30.62 -0.20
CA ASN A 12 -2.53 -31.94 -0.20
C ASN A 12 -1.49 -33.01 0.20
N GLY A 13 -1.82 -33.82 1.23
CA GLY A 13 -0.92 -34.83 1.77
C GLY A 13 0.16 -34.32 2.73
N VAL A 14 0.19 -33.02 3.00
CA VAL A 14 1.10 -32.47 4.03
C VAL A 14 0.45 -32.56 5.42
N ASP A 15 1.16 -33.20 6.36
CA ASP A 15 0.71 -33.25 7.76
C ASP A 15 1.00 -31.88 8.44
N LEU A 16 -0.07 -31.16 8.77
CA LEU A 16 -0.04 -29.87 9.46
C LEU A 16 -0.53 -29.94 10.90
N SER A 17 -0.72 -31.16 11.47
CA SER A 17 -1.27 -31.36 12.82
C SER A 17 -0.35 -30.83 13.92
N ASP A 18 0.96 -30.96 13.72
CA ASP A 18 1.98 -30.48 14.66
C ASP A 18 2.92 -29.50 13.96
N PHE A 19 3.08 -28.31 14.52
CA PHE A 19 4.07 -27.35 14.02
C PHE A 19 5.46 -27.69 14.54
N SER A 20 6.41 -27.92 13.59
CA SER A 20 7.83 -27.88 13.87
C SER A 20 8.53 -27.04 12.83
N PHE A 21 9.73 -26.53 13.15
CA PHE A 21 10.50 -25.69 12.22
C PHE A 21 10.99 -26.50 11.02
N GLU A 22 11.26 -27.80 11.21
CA GLU A 22 11.63 -28.72 10.14
C GLU A 22 10.45 -28.96 9.19
N LYS A 23 9.24 -29.24 9.72
CA LYS A 23 8.04 -29.37 8.91
C LYS A 23 7.73 -28.08 8.15
N PHE A 24 7.90 -26.91 8.78
CA PHE A 24 7.71 -25.62 8.11
C PHE A 24 8.67 -25.43 6.93
N LYS A 25 9.95 -25.77 7.09
CA LYS A 25 10.96 -25.72 6.01
C LYS A 25 10.66 -26.67 4.85
N ALA A 26 9.99 -27.78 5.13
CA ALA A 26 9.62 -28.78 4.12
C ALA A 26 8.34 -28.42 3.34
N LEU A 27 7.63 -27.35 3.72
CA LEU A 27 6.46 -26.92 2.98
C LEU A 27 6.83 -26.48 1.56
N PRO A 28 6.02 -26.81 0.54
CA PRO A 28 6.23 -26.33 -0.80
C PRO A 28 6.08 -24.80 -0.84
N PHE A 29 6.98 -24.13 -1.58
CA PHE A 29 6.92 -22.68 -1.76
C PHE A 29 5.76 -22.29 -2.65
N THR A 30 5.10 -21.17 -2.32
CA THR A 30 4.21 -20.47 -3.25
C THR A 30 5.06 -19.53 -4.09
N THR A 31 4.99 -19.66 -5.40
CA THR A 31 5.75 -18.85 -6.34
C THR A 31 4.91 -17.69 -6.90
N LYS A 32 5.57 -16.72 -7.50
CA LYS A 32 4.88 -15.63 -8.21
C LYS A 32 4.04 -16.16 -9.40
N ASN A 33 4.52 -17.23 -10.04
CA ASN A 33 3.79 -17.87 -11.14
C ASN A 33 2.50 -18.54 -10.65
N ASP A 34 2.54 -19.20 -9.49
CA ASP A 34 1.33 -19.78 -8.88
C ASP A 34 0.27 -18.70 -8.64
N VAL A 35 0.69 -17.54 -8.08
CA VAL A 35 -0.23 -16.44 -7.81
C VAL A 35 -0.78 -15.83 -9.12
N ALA A 36 0.01 -15.77 -10.17
CA ALA A 36 -0.45 -15.25 -11.47
C ALA A 36 -1.40 -16.22 -12.19
N GLU A 37 -1.12 -17.52 -12.13
CA GLU A 37 -1.90 -18.57 -12.81
C GLU A 37 -3.21 -18.88 -12.08
N PHE A 38 -3.18 -18.91 -10.75
CA PHE A 38 -4.31 -19.30 -9.90
C PHE A 38 -4.84 -18.15 -9.04
N ASN A 39 -4.78 -16.93 -9.53
CA ASN A 39 -5.05 -15.72 -8.72
C ASN A 39 -6.36 -15.80 -7.92
N ASP A 40 -7.46 -16.21 -8.55
CA ASP A 40 -8.77 -16.30 -7.92
C ASP A 40 -8.82 -17.35 -6.79
N ASP A 41 -8.02 -18.42 -6.90
CA ASP A 41 -7.95 -19.49 -5.90
C ASP A 41 -7.24 -19.10 -4.61
N PHE A 42 -6.57 -17.93 -4.61
CA PHE A 42 -5.99 -17.35 -3.39
C PHE A 42 -7.00 -16.55 -2.56
N CYS A 43 -8.16 -16.23 -3.12
CA CYS A 43 -9.20 -15.52 -2.37
C CYS A 43 -9.75 -16.42 -1.26
N CYS A 44 -9.61 -15.96 0.01
CA CYS A 44 -10.03 -16.68 1.20
C CYS A 44 -11.30 -16.12 1.85
N ILE A 45 -11.88 -15.08 1.26
CA ILE A 45 -13.07 -14.39 1.79
C ILE A 45 -14.26 -14.57 0.84
N LYS A 46 -15.46 -14.49 1.39
CA LYS A 46 -16.68 -14.56 0.58
C LYS A 46 -16.84 -13.29 -0.27
N PRO A 47 -17.45 -13.38 -1.46
CA PRO A 47 -17.63 -12.20 -2.33
C PRO A 47 -18.30 -11.01 -1.64
N GLU A 48 -19.30 -11.25 -0.80
CA GLU A 48 -20.01 -10.22 -0.03
C GLU A 48 -19.17 -9.55 1.05
N SER A 49 -18.03 -10.14 1.40
CA SER A 49 -17.07 -9.61 2.39
C SER A 49 -15.94 -8.81 1.75
N ILE A 50 -15.88 -8.75 0.42
CA ILE A 50 -14.88 -7.96 -0.30
C ILE A 50 -15.27 -6.49 -0.19
N SER A 51 -14.35 -5.69 0.32
CA SER A 51 -14.50 -4.22 0.43
C SER A 51 -13.74 -3.47 -0.62
N GLU A 52 -12.61 -4.01 -1.10
CA GLU A 52 -11.73 -3.36 -2.06
C GLU A 52 -11.01 -4.38 -2.95
N PHE A 53 -10.75 -3.97 -4.19
CA PHE A 53 -9.90 -4.69 -5.13
C PHE A 53 -8.63 -3.87 -5.37
N MET A 54 -7.48 -4.48 -5.14
CA MET A 54 -6.17 -3.91 -5.42
C MET A 54 -5.52 -4.67 -6.57
N SER A 55 -4.57 -4.02 -7.26
CA SER A 55 -3.82 -4.65 -8.33
C SER A 55 -2.34 -4.37 -8.22
N THR A 56 -1.53 -5.33 -8.63
CA THR A 56 -0.10 -5.11 -8.82
C THR A 56 0.17 -4.45 -10.17
N SER A 57 1.31 -3.74 -10.29
CA SER A 57 1.68 -3.01 -11.51
C SER A 57 1.91 -3.88 -12.76
N GLY A 58 1.97 -5.20 -12.61
CA GLY A 58 2.14 -6.12 -13.74
C GLY A 58 3.45 -5.99 -14.51
N THR A 59 4.49 -5.36 -13.95
CA THR A 59 5.77 -5.11 -14.62
C THR A 59 6.50 -6.36 -15.15
N SER A 60 6.14 -7.55 -14.66
CA SER A 60 6.77 -8.81 -15.04
C SER A 60 5.76 -9.91 -15.43
N GLY A 61 4.54 -9.53 -15.78
CA GLY A 61 3.46 -10.46 -16.16
C GLY A 61 2.08 -9.82 -16.05
N ALA A 62 1.01 -10.63 -16.11
CA ALA A 62 -0.34 -10.15 -15.89
C ALA A 62 -0.48 -9.51 -14.49
N PRO A 63 -1.24 -8.41 -14.34
CA PRO A 63 -1.55 -7.86 -13.04
C PRO A 63 -2.25 -8.90 -12.15
N ILE A 64 -1.84 -8.95 -10.88
CA ILE A 64 -2.46 -9.80 -9.87
C ILE A 64 -3.51 -8.96 -9.15
N THR A 65 -4.73 -9.45 -9.06
CA THR A 65 -5.80 -8.84 -8.27
C THR A 65 -5.76 -9.37 -6.85
N ILE A 66 -5.81 -8.47 -5.88
CA ILE A 66 -5.87 -8.78 -4.44
C ILE A 66 -7.21 -8.26 -3.92
N THR A 67 -7.96 -9.13 -3.27
CA THR A 67 -9.23 -8.79 -2.61
C THR A 67 -8.99 -8.51 -1.14
N LEU A 68 -9.50 -7.39 -0.66
CA LEU A 68 -9.36 -6.98 0.74
C LEU A 68 -10.73 -6.90 1.40
N SER A 69 -10.82 -7.44 2.61
CA SER A 69 -11.96 -7.24 3.50
C SER A 69 -11.84 -5.91 4.25
N LYS A 70 -12.92 -5.51 4.93
CA LYS A 70 -12.90 -4.35 5.83
C LYS A 70 -11.81 -4.47 6.90
N SER A 71 -11.63 -5.66 7.49
CA SER A 71 -10.59 -5.90 8.49
C SER A 71 -9.18 -5.81 7.93
N ASP A 72 -8.96 -6.15 6.65
CA ASP A 72 -7.67 -5.98 5.99
C ASP A 72 -7.35 -4.49 5.81
N LEU A 73 -8.33 -3.68 5.40
CA LEU A 73 -8.17 -2.22 5.29
C LEU A 73 -7.89 -1.57 6.66
N GLU A 74 -8.59 -2.01 7.71
CA GLU A 74 -8.35 -1.52 9.08
C GLU A 74 -6.94 -1.88 9.57
N ARG A 75 -6.47 -3.09 9.27
CA ARG A 75 -5.10 -3.54 9.59
C ARG A 75 -4.06 -2.76 8.79
N LEU A 76 -4.31 -2.51 7.51
CA LEU A 76 -3.44 -1.70 6.66
C LEU A 76 -3.29 -0.29 7.23
N ALA A 77 -4.40 0.36 7.58
CA ALA A 77 -4.39 1.68 8.21
C ALA A 77 -3.64 1.68 9.56
N LEU A 78 -3.80 0.62 10.38
CA LEU A 78 -3.09 0.50 11.66
C LEU A 78 -1.58 0.35 11.45
N ASN A 79 -1.15 -0.43 10.47
CA ASN A 79 0.26 -0.64 10.16
C ASN A 79 0.93 0.68 9.76
N GLU A 80 0.31 1.45 8.87
CA GLU A 80 0.84 2.74 8.44
C GLU A 80 0.83 3.77 9.57
N ALA A 81 -0.26 3.89 10.33
CA ALA A 81 -0.30 4.77 11.50
C ALA A 81 0.82 4.43 12.51
N THR A 82 1.03 3.14 12.77
CA THR A 82 2.10 2.68 13.67
C THR A 82 3.50 3.03 13.12
N SER A 83 3.70 2.86 11.81
CA SER A 83 4.96 3.19 11.15
C SER A 83 5.27 4.68 11.22
N LEU A 84 4.28 5.52 10.92
CA LEU A 84 4.41 6.98 10.98
C LEU A 84 4.66 7.46 12.41
N THR A 85 3.95 6.92 13.40
CA THR A 85 4.18 7.25 14.81
C THR A 85 5.59 6.87 15.28
N LYS A 86 6.12 5.72 14.84
CA LYS A 86 7.52 5.32 15.13
C LYS A 86 8.55 6.27 14.52
N MET A 87 8.22 6.92 13.41
CA MET A 87 9.03 7.98 12.81
C MET A 87 8.85 9.34 13.50
N ARG A 88 8.11 9.38 14.61
CA ARG A 88 7.83 10.57 15.45
C ARG A 88 6.91 11.60 14.81
N PHE A 89 6.08 11.19 13.86
CA PHE A 89 4.95 11.99 13.40
C PHE A 89 3.76 11.80 14.34
N ASP A 90 2.92 12.82 14.44
CA ASP A 90 1.75 12.83 15.31
C ASP A 90 0.52 13.53 14.68
N ASP A 91 -0.52 13.75 15.45
CA ASP A 91 -1.78 14.36 15.02
C ASP A 91 -1.68 15.86 14.70
N THR A 92 -0.58 16.51 15.07
CA THR A 92 -0.31 17.91 14.72
C THR A 92 0.23 18.07 13.31
N ASP A 93 0.75 17.00 12.71
CA ASP A 93 1.33 16.99 11.38
C ASP A 93 0.29 17.17 10.26
N THR A 94 0.76 17.72 9.16
CA THR A 94 0.00 17.84 7.92
C THR A 94 0.77 17.17 6.79
N PHE A 95 0.23 16.08 6.29
CA PHE A 95 0.82 15.28 5.22
C PHE A 95 0.29 15.72 3.85
N GLN A 96 1.16 15.94 2.89
CA GLN A 96 0.78 16.04 1.49
C GLN A 96 1.19 14.76 0.74
N LEU A 97 0.18 14.06 0.21
CA LEU A 97 0.39 12.85 -0.58
C LEU A 97 0.56 13.22 -2.05
N LEU A 98 1.75 12.93 -2.57
CA LEU A 98 2.13 13.07 -3.98
C LEU A 98 2.10 11.71 -4.68
N LEU A 99 1.32 10.78 -4.13
CA LEU A 99 1.10 9.43 -4.64
C LEU A 99 -0.29 9.31 -5.24
N THR A 100 -0.44 8.43 -6.22
CA THR A 100 -1.77 8.08 -6.73
C THR A 100 -2.60 7.35 -5.68
N LEU A 101 -3.89 7.67 -5.60
CA LEU A 101 -4.88 6.90 -4.82
C LEU A 101 -5.81 6.11 -5.74
N ASP A 102 -5.70 6.31 -7.05
CA ASP A 102 -6.46 5.62 -8.09
C ASP A 102 -5.75 4.38 -8.62
N ARG A 103 -6.32 3.74 -9.66
CA ARG A 103 -5.75 2.59 -10.36
C ARG A 103 -5.44 1.39 -9.46
N GLN A 104 -6.24 1.20 -8.42
CA GLN A 104 -6.11 0.07 -7.48
C GLN A 104 -4.73 0.02 -6.78
N PHE A 105 -4.07 1.18 -6.63
CA PHE A 105 -2.74 1.28 -6.04
C PHE A 105 -2.79 1.27 -4.52
N MET A 106 -2.32 0.19 -3.91
CA MET A 106 -2.44 -0.06 -2.47
C MET A 106 -1.75 1.00 -1.60
N ALA A 107 -0.55 1.46 -1.98
CA ALA A 107 0.23 2.35 -1.12
C ALA A 107 -0.47 3.71 -0.90
N GLY A 108 -1.16 4.24 -1.92
CA GLY A 108 -1.90 5.50 -1.77
C GLY A 108 -2.97 5.43 -0.69
N ILE A 109 -3.82 4.38 -0.74
CA ILE A 109 -4.90 4.21 0.25
C ILE A 109 -4.33 3.83 1.64
N ALA A 110 -3.22 3.09 1.68
CA ALA A 110 -2.55 2.72 2.92
C ALA A 110 -2.10 3.97 3.69
N TYR A 111 -1.30 4.84 3.07
CA TYR A 111 -0.85 6.10 3.67
C TYR A 111 -2.03 7.00 4.06
N TYR A 112 -2.97 7.18 3.15
CA TYR A 112 -4.16 8.00 3.42
C TYR A 112 -4.92 7.53 4.67
N SER A 113 -5.24 6.24 4.72
CA SER A 113 -5.98 5.65 5.84
C SER A 113 -5.17 5.66 7.14
N GLY A 114 -3.86 5.43 7.06
CA GLY A 114 -2.96 5.47 8.21
C GLY A 114 -2.85 6.86 8.82
N ILE A 115 -2.71 7.90 8.00
CA ILE A 115 -2.66 9.31 8.45
C ILE A 115 -3.96 9.68 9.15
N LEU A 116 -5.11 9.37 8.56
CA LEU A 116 -6.41 9.63 9.20
C LEU A 116 -6.58 8.85 10.50
N LYS A 117 -6.12 7.60 10.56
CA LYS A 117 -6.16 6.77 11.78
C LYS A 117 -5.27 7.33 12.89
N MET A 118 -4.18 7.98 12.54
CA MET A 118 -3.29 8.67 13.48
C MET A 118 -3.90 9.99 14.00
N GLY A 119 -4.95 10.50 13.36
CA GLY A 119 -5.58 11.78 13.68
C GLY A 119 -4.95 12.99 13.00
N ALA A 120 -3.94 12.77 12.15
CA ALA A 120 -3.24 13.83 11.43
C ALA A 120 -4.02 14.33 10.20
N ARG A 121 -3.59 15.47 9.67
CA ARG A 121 -4.19 16.09 8.48
C ARG A 121 -3.56 15.57 7.21
N VAL A 122 -4.37 15.42 6.16
CA VAL A 122 -3.89 14.92 4.86
C VAL A 122 -4.39 15.74 3.69
N VAL A 123 -3.48 16.05 2.77
CA VAL A 123 -3.74 16.70 1.50
C VAL A 123 -3.49 15.69 0.39
N ARG A 124 -4.51 15.41 -0.43
CA ARG A 124 -4.45 14.41 -1.52
C ARG A 124 -4.23 15.11 -2.86
N ASN A 125 -3.00 15.55 -3.14
CA ASN A 125 -2.69 16.16 -4.42
C ASN A 125 -2.41 15.12 -5.53
N GLY A 126 -2.06 13.89 -5.14
CA GLY A 126 -1.68 12.87 -6.10
C GLY A 126 -0.38 13.23 -6.86
N PRO A 127 -0.02 12.49 -7.91
CA PRO A 127 1.15 12.77 -8.74
C PRO A 127 0.87 13.84 -9.82
N GLY A 128 0.11 14.88 -9.48
CA GLY A 128 -0.31 15.95 -10.39
C GLY A 128 0.83 16.83 -10.90
N GLY A 129 0.47 17.93 -11.58
CA GLY A 129 1.44 18.89 -12.10
C GLY A 129 2.31 19.50 -11.01
N ILE A 130 3.60 19.71 -11.30
CA ILE A 130 4.57 20.20 -10.31
C ILE A 130 4.18 21.56 -9.76
N LEU A 131 3.66 22.46 -10.61
CA LEU A 131 3.19 23.78 -10.17
C LEU A 131 2.09 23.64 -9.10
N SER A 132 1.09 22.78 -9.30
CA SER A 132 -0.01 22.59 -8.35
C SER A 132 0.48 22.02 -7.00
N GLN A 133 1.59 21.27 -6.99
CA GLN A 133 2.21 20.83 -5.75
C GLN A 133 2.78 22.03 -4.96
N TRP A 134 3.51 22.91 -5.63
CA TRP A 134 4.08 24.10 -5.00
C TRP A 134 2.99 25.08 -4.53
N GLU A 135 1.93 25.29 -5.30
CA GLU A 135 0.77 26.09 -4.88
C GLU A 135 0.13 25.53 -3.60
N SER A 136 0.01 24.20 -3.53
CA SER A 136 -0.52 23.52 -2.35
C SER A 136 0.43 23.66 -1.15
N ILE A 137 1.75 23.47 -1.35
CA ILE A 137 2.76 23.62 -0.30
C ILE A 137 2.73 25.06 0.24
N ALA A 138 2.73 26.04 -0.63
CA ALA A 138 2.71 27.46 -0.21
C ALA A 138 1.45 27.82 0.57
N LYS A 139 0.29 27.28 0.18
CA LYS A 139 -1.00 27.57 0.80
C LYS A 139 -1.23 26.84 2.11
N ILE A 140 -0.93 25.53 2.15
CA ILE A 140 -1.31 24.62 3.24
C ILE A 140 -0.17 24.44 4.23
N LYS A 141 1.08 24.59 3.76
CA LYS A 141 2.31 24.42 4.54
C LYS A 141 2.39 23.04 5.24
N PRO A 142 2.36 21.95 4.45
CA PRO A 142 2.46 20.61 5.01
C PRO A 142 3.81 20.45 5.73
N THR A 143 3.80 19.67 6.82
CA THR A 143 5.03 19.33 7.56
C THR A 143 5.72 18.10 6.97
N VAL A 144 4.99 17.29 6.22
CA VAL A 144 5.46 16.02 5.65
C VAL A 144 5.01 15.86 4.21
N LEU A 145 5.94 15.48 3.33
CA LEU A 145 5.64 15.08 1.95
C LEU A 145 5.86 13.57 1.78
N ILE A 146 4.87 12.87 1.22
CA ILE A 146 5.00 11.45 0.86
C ILE A 146 4.95 11.31 -0.66
N ALA A 147 6.06 10.88 -1.25
CA ALA A 147 6.23 10.77 -2.69
C ALA A 147 7.22 9.67 -3.07
N VAL A 148 7.26 9.32 -4.35
CA VAL A 148 8.37 8.54 -4.89
C VAL A 148 9.61 9.43 -5.09
N PRO A 149 10.83 8.93 -4.85
CA PRO A 149 12.06 9.76 -4.93
C PRO A 149 12.22 10.53 -6.24
N SER A 150 11.91 9.90 -7.38
CA SER A 150 12.00 10.54 -8.69
C SER A 150 11.06 11.74 -8.86
N PHE A 151 9.93 11.76 -8.13
CA PHE A 151 9.03 12.90 -8.16
C PHE A 151 9.54 14.05 -7.29
N ILE A 152 10.14 13.76 -6.14
CA ILE A 152 10.80 14.78 -5.31
C ILE A 152 11.93 15.46 -6.08
N SER A 153 12.76 14.69 -6.78
CA SER A 153 13.84 15.27 -7.61
C SER A 153 13.30 16.28 -8.63
N LYS A 154 12.21 15.94 -9.33
CA LYS A 154 11.56 16.86 -10.28
C LYS A 154 10.93 18.07 -9.59
N LEU A 155 10.40 17.91 -8.39
CA LEU A 155 9.83 19.00 -7.61
C LEU A 155 10.90 20.03 -7.22
N LEU A 156 12.06 19.57 -6.76
CA LEU A 156 13.20 20.42 -6.41
C LEU A 156 13.81 21.10 -7.65
N GLU A 157 14.04 20.36 -8.72
CA GLU A 157 14.54 20.94 -10.00
C GLU A 157 13.62 22.06 -10.51
N TYR A 158 12.30 21.89 -10.39
CA TYR A 158 11.35 22.92 -10.75
C TYR A 158 11.49 24.16 -9.85
N ALA A 159 11.66 23.96 -8.54
CA ALA A 159 11.84 25.06 -7.59
C ALA A 159 13.10 25.87 -7.89
N ASP A 160 14.22 25.21 -8.15
CA ASP A 160 15.50 25.84 -8.51
C ASP A 160 15.36 26.68 -9.78
N ASN A 161 14.70 26.13 -10.82
CA ASN A 161 14.49 26.81 -12.09
C ASN A 161 13.53 28.00 -12.01
N HIS A 162 12.70 28.09 -10.98
CA HIS A 162 11.68 29.14 -10.79
C HIS A 162 11.93 30.01 -9.56
N SER A 163 13.10 29.88 -8.94
CA SER A 163 13.49 30.63 -7.73
C SER A 163 12.46 30.52 -6.58
N ILE A 164 11.88 29.33 -6.40
CA ILE A 164 11.00 29.04 -5.28
C ILE A 164 11.87 28.74 -4.06
N ASP A 165 11.68 29.52 -3.00
CA ASP A 165 12.34 29.27 -1.71
C ASP A 165 11.64 28.10 -1.00
N TYR A 166 12.43 27.07 -0.68
CA TYR A 166 11.99 25.89 0.05
C TYR A 166 12.87 25.55 1.27
N SER A 167 13.69 26.53 1.70
CA SER A 167 14.55 26.41 2.89
C SER A 167 13.79 26.52 4.21
#